data_2ed918483da60a610adfd570de35b8e7
#
_entry.id   2ed918483da60a610adfd570de35b8e7
#
_cell.length_a   1.000
_cell.length_b   1.000
_cell.length_c   1.000
_cell.angle_alpha   90.00
_cell.angle_beta   90.00
_cell.angle_gamma   90.00
#
_symmetry.space_group_name_H-M   'P 1'
#
loop_
_entity.id
_entity.type
_entity.pdbx_description
1 polymer ?
#
loop_
_entity_poly.entity_id
_entity_poly.type
_entity_poly.pdbx_seq_one_letter_code
_entity_poly.pdbx_strand_id
1 'polypeptide(L)'
;MYVFLDPTYDGSATMYSTPIVGLEEYRNSMSTLSKLIAEAGEDNTDNTYFTADQQKAFWDAVNDGGVKFAQEIVDDMTENGGATDVASAAAGWGFDLADGATAKDFFLAIGAQYDWNFSAMEAETAGSALSDLIPEEVYNYSTTGVTVGNDVPNVAGIVKTSDYSMTLTTTELSTTMIYQLQMPIAPLHYYGDASLYDYDNNSFGFPKGDLSSVRSKTGAPLGGGMFTFNKYSDGVVYLDANPDYFDGAPKIAHVNMKETQEADKITGVQAGTIDISDPSYSLEVADQIADINGAEGEDGPVITTRLKDYRGYGYIALSAKNVNVGGDPASEASKDLRKAIMTVVSAYRDEGIDSYYGDTASVINYPISNTSWAAPSVTDDGYKVAYSTDVDGNDIYTSDMSSEDKYQAALQAALGYFEAAGYTVENGQVTAAPAGAKMEYQINIGASGNGDHPSFQTLTNAAAALKTIGFTLTVNDMANASDLFASYQSGAAEGWVAAWQSTNDPDMYQLYHSQGATNYYAINDTDLDELIMAARATTDQEVRKTMYKEAMEIILDWGVELPVYQRSEATIFSTERVNIDTIAKDQTPYWTYKSELNNLELN
;
A
#
# COMPACT_ATOMS: atom_id res chain seq x y z
N MET A 1 -9.96 16.73 14.81
CA MET A 1 -9.40 15.56 15.51
C MET A 1 -10.49 14.56 15.91
N TYR A 2 -11.49 14.91 16.71
CA TYR A 2 -12.53 13.97 17.16
C TYR A 2 -13.34 13.30 16.03
N VAL A 3 -13.47 13.90 14.84
CA VAL A 3 -14.04 13.21 13.66
C VAL A 3 -13.26 11.95 13.32
N PHE A 4 -11.92 12.03 13.28
CA PHE A 4 -11.05 10.88 12.93
C PHE A 4 -10.88 9.86 14.07
N LEU A 5 -11.24 10.24 15.28
CA LEU A 5 -11.15 9.38 16.47
C LEU A 5 -12.51 8.81 16.87
N ASP A 6 -13.60 9.24 16.23
CA ASP A 6 -14.94 8.75 16.54
C ASP A 6 -15.01 7.22 16.35
N PRO A 7 -15.68 6.49 17.25
CA PRO A 7 -15.83 5.03 17.14
C PRO A 7 -16.39 4.54 15.81
N THR A 8 -17.21 5.36 15.14
CA THR A 8 -17.82 5.03 13.84
C THR A 8 -17.04 5.58 12.63
N TYR A 9 -15.85 6.15 12.86
CA TYR A 9 -14.99 6.55 11.74
C TYR A 9 -14.44 5.33 11.03
N ASP A 10 -14.74 5.24 9.74
CA ASP A 10 -14.46 4.13 8.82
C ASP A 10 -13.39 4.43 7.77
N GLY A 11 -12.69 5.56 7.89
CA GLY A 11 -11.55 5.91 7.05
C GLY A 11 -10.23 5.33 7.57
N SER A 12 -9.11 5.93 7.14
CA SER A 12 -7.76 5.45 7.50
C SER A 12 -7.56 5.24 8.99
N ALA A 13 -7.04 4.07 9.35
CA ALA A 13 -6.69 3.72 10.72
C ALA A 13 -5.54 4.56 11.32
N THR A 14 -4.80 5.29 10.49
CA THR A 14 -3.59 6.05 10.89
C THR A 14 -3.79 6.88 12.17
N MET A 15 -4.94 7.56 12.29
CA MET A 15 -5.21 8.41 13.45
C MET A 15 -5.62 7.63 14.69
N TYR A 16 -6.49 6.64 14.55
CA TYR A 16 -7.00 5.92 15.71
C TYR A 16 -6.12 4.75 16.15
N SER A 17 -5.04 4.45 15.42
CA SER A 17 -3.99 3.53 15.86
C SER A 17 -2.87 4.22 16.66
N THR A 18 -2.99 5.54 16.93
CA THR A 18 -2.01 6.27 17.74
C THR A 18 -2.10 5.90 19.21
N PRO A 19 -0.96 5.87 19.96
CA PRO A 19 -0.96 5.51 21.38
C PRO A 19 -1.40 6.67 22.28
N ILE A 20 -2.51 7.34 21.96
CA ILE A 20 -3.04 8.44 22.79
C ILE A 20 -3.75 7.88 24.00
N VAL A 21 -3.43 8.40 25.20
CA VAL A 21 -4.05 7.97 26.45
C VAL A 21 -5.58 8.09 26.37
N GLY A 22 -6.27 6.99 26.64
CA GLY A 22 -7.74 6.93 26.67
C GLY A 22 -8.40 6.83 25.28
N LEU A 23 -7.63 6.70 24.19
CA LEU A 23 -8.20 6.57 22.84
C LEU A 23 -8.85 5.21 22.64
N GLU A 24 -8.21 4.14 23.06
CA GLU A 24 -8.76 2.80 22.97
C GLU A 24 -10.06 2.67 23.75
N GLU A 25 -10.09 3.16 24.98
CA GLU A 25 -11.29 3.17 25.83
C GLU A 25 -12.41 4.01 25.21
N TYR A 26 -12.07 5.16 24.60
CA TYR A 26 -13.04 6.03 23.92
C TYR A 26 -13.67 5.31 22.73
N ARG A 27 -12.88 4.66 21.89
CA ARG A 27 -13.38 3.93 20.73
C ARG A 27 -14.16 2.69 21.12
N ASN A 28 -13.65 1.89 22.05
CA ASN A 28 -14.28 0.65 22.51
C ASN A 28 -15.54 0.89 23.38
N SER A 29 -15.84 2.14 23.77
CA SER A 29 -17.07 2.48 24.48
C SER A 29 -18.31 2.51 23.60
N MET A 30 -18.15 2.34 22.27
CA MET A 30 -19.25 2.20 21.32
C MET A 30 -18.96 1.07 20.33
N SER A 31 -20.02 0.51 19.78
CA SER A 31 -19.98 -0.42 18.66
C SER A 31 -21.02 -0.02 17.62
N THR A 32 -20.83 -0.44 16.37
CA THR A 32 -21.84 -0.19 15.34
C THR A 32 -23.07 -1.06 15.56
N LEU A 33 -24.23 -0.56 15.16
CA LEU A 33 -25.49 -1.28 15.30
C LEU A 33 -25.49 -2.58 14.47
N SER A 34 -24.93 -2.56 13.27
CA SER A 34 -24.77 -3.74 12.40
C SER A 34 -23.99 -4.85 13.10
N LYS A 35 -22.83 -4.54 13.69
CA LYS A 35 -22.02 -5.50 14.44
C LYS A 35 -22.77 -6.10 15.62
N LEU A 36 -23.42 -5.26 16.44
CA LEU A 36 -24.18 -5.71 17.60
C LEU A 36 -25.34 -6.65 17.23
N ILE A 37 -26.07 -6.35 16.14
CA ILE A 37 -27.15 -7.21 15.66
C ILE A 37 -26.61 -8.52 15.13
N ALA A 38 -25.53 -8.49 14.35
CA ALA A 38 -24.91 -9.69 13.78
C ALA A 38 -24.36 -10.62 14.87
N GLU A 39 -23.63 -10.07 15.85
CA GLU A 39 -23.11 -10.85 16.99
C GLU A 39 -24.20 -11.43 17.88
N ALA A 40 -25.34 -10.73 18.02
CA ALA A 40 -26.49 -11.26 18.74
C ALA A 40 -27.13 -12.47 18.04
N GLY A 41 -27.05 -12.53 16.71
CA GLY A 41 -27.62 -13.60 15.89
C GLY A 41 -29.09 -13.39 15.51
N GLU A 42 -29.53 -14.16 14.49
CA GLU A 42 -30.85 -14.01 13.86
C GLU A 42 -32.02 -14.33 14.82
N ASP A 43 -31.84 -15.32 15.67
CA ASP A 43 -32.88 -15.84 16.57
C ASP A 43 -32.84 -15.22 18.00
N ASN A 44 -31.92 -14.27 18.25
CA ASN A 44 -31.77 -13.69 19.58
C ASN A 44 -32.83 -12.63 19.84
N THR A 45 -33.61 -12.81 20.89
CA THR A 45 -34.65 -11.87 21.35
C THR A 45 -34.23 -10.94 22.50
N ASP A 46 -33.00 -11.07 22.99
CA ASP A 46 -32.44 -10.17 24.01
C ASP A 46 -31.81 -8.93 23.33
N ASN A 47 -32.59 -7.92 23.19
CA ASN A 47 -32.26 -6.70 22.45
C ASN A 47 -31.83 -5.56 23.39
N THR A 48 -30.66 -5.66 24.00
CA THR A 48 -30.15 -4.62 24.92
C THR A 48 -29.79 -3.33 24.16
N TYR A 49 -29.27 -3.44 22.94
CA TYR A 49 -28.70 -2.32 22.18
C TYR A 49 -29.51 -1.94 20.95
N PHE A 50 -30.51 -2.73 20.54
CA PHE A 50 -31.30 -2.54 19.33
C PHE A 50 -32.74 -3.02 19.53
N THR A 51 -33.65 -2.56 18.68
CA THR A 51 -35.04 -2.97 18.70
C THR A 51 -35.27 -4.25 17.91
N ALA A 52 -36.39 -4.95 18.17
CA ALA A 52 -36.80 -6.11 17.38
C ALA A 52 -37.00 -5.78 15.88
N ASP A 53 -37.48 -4.55 15.60
CA ASP A 53 -37.67 -4.11 14.20
C ASP A 53 -36.32 -3.89 13.49
N GLN A 54 -35.33 -3.31 14.17
CA GLN A 54 -33.96 -3.16 13.65
C GLN A 54 -33.30 -4.52 13.39
N GLN A 55 -33.43 -5.45 14.34
CA GLN A 55 -32.91 -6.81 14.16
C GLN A 55 -33.55 -7.49 12.94
N LYS A 56 -34.87 -7.42 12.86
CA LYS A 56 -35.60 -8.02 11.73
C LYS A 56 -35.16 -7.37 10.40
N ALA A 57 -35.11 -6.04 10.32
CA ALA A 57 -34.70 -5.34 9.10
C ALA A 57 -33.29 -5.73 8.67
N PHE A 58 -32.35 -5.83 9.62
CA PHE A 58 -30.99 -6.27 9.34
C PHE A 58 -30.94 -7.68 8.76
N TRP A 59 -31.61 -8.66 9.41
CA TRP A 59 -31.56 -10.05 8.96
C TRP A 59 -32.37 -10.27 7.68
N ASP A 60 -33.46 -9.53 7.45
CA ASP A 60 -34.15 -9.52 6.16
C ASP A 60 -33.19 -9.04 5.04
N ALA A 61 -32.43 -7.98 5.28
CA ALA A 61 -31.45 -7.46 4.32
C ALA A 61 -30.27 -8.41 4.08
N VAL A 62 -29.79 -9.07 5.12
CA VAL A 62 -28.76 -10.13 5.00
C VAL A 62 -29.26 -11.31 4.16
N ASN A 63 -30.50 -11.77 4.45
CA ASN A 63 -31.10 -12.93 3.77
C ASN A 63 -31.52 -12.65 2.31
N ASP A 64 -31.67 -11.38 1.90
CA ASP A 64 -32.01 -10.98 0.53
C ASP A 64 -30.78 -10.35 -0.15
N GLY A 65 -30.46 -9.09 0.14
CA GLY A 65 -29.40 -8.34 -0.51
C GLY A 65 -28.00 -8.89 -0.26
N GLY A 66 -27.71 -9.30 1.00
CA GLY A 66 -26.42 -9.89 1.35
C GLY A 66 -26.18 -11.23 0.66
N VAL A 67 -27.19 -12.11 0.64
CA VAL A 67 -27.09 -13.40 -0.09
C VAL A 67 -26.87 -13.16 -1.57
N LYS A 68 -27.55 -12.17 -2.16
CA LYS A 68 -27.36 -11.81 -3.56
C LYS A 68 -25.96 -11.29 -3.85
N PHE A 69 -25.41 -10.44 -2.99
CA PHE A 69 -24.05 -9.92 -3.09
C PHE A 69 -23.02 -11.07 -3.12
N ALA A 70 -23.10 -11.99 -2.17
CA ALA A 70 -22.21 -13.14 -2.14
C ALA A 70 -22.43 -14.09 -3.33
N GLN A 71 -23.67 -14.23 -3.81
CA GLN A 71 -23.96 -15.05 -4.98
C GLN A 71 -23.35 -14.48 -6.26
N GLU A 72 -23.31 -13.15 -6.43
CA GLU A 72 -22.64 -12.51 -7.58
C GLU A 72 -21.13 -12.84 -7.59
N ILE A 73 -20.47 -12.91 -6.43
CA ILE A 73 -19.08 -13.37 -6.32
C ILE A 73 -18.95 -14.83 -6.73
N VAL A 74 -19.85 -15.70 -6.25
CA VAL A 74 -19.87 -17.14 -6.60
C VAL A 74 -20.07 -17.35 -8.10
N ASP A 75 -20.95 -16.57 -8.70
CA ASP A 75 -21.24 -16.63 -10.14
C ASP A 75 -20.01 -16.21 -10.96
N ASP A 76 -19.34 -15.11 -10.59
CA ASP A 76 -18.10 -14.66 -11.22
C ASP A 76 -16.99 -15.69 -11.10
N MET A 77 -16.76 -16.21 -9.89
CA MET A 77 -15.75 -17.26 -9.66
C MET A 77 -16.06 -18.57 -10.38
N THR A 78 -17.33 -18.87 -10.62
CA THR A 78 -17.74 -20.04 -11.41
C THR A 78 -17.47 -19.81 -12.90
N GLU A 79 -17.76 -18.62 -13.41
CA GLU A 79 -17.60 -18.29 -14.82
C GLU A 79 -16.14 -18.05 -15.20
N ASN A 80 -15.38 -17.35 -14.35
CA ASN A 80 -14.04 -16.84 -14.64
C ASN A 80 -12.94 -17.49 -13.80
N GLY A 81 -13.23 -17.93 -12.58
CA GLY A 81 -12.26 -18.51 -11.62
C GLY A 81 -12.24 -20.03 -11.56
N GLY A 82 -13.14 -20.73 -12.28
CA GLY A 82 -13.19 -22.20 -12.30
C GLY A 82 -13.73 -22.86 -11.03
N ALA A 83 -14.42 -22.10 -10.16
CA ALA A 83 -15.07 -22.65 -8.97
C ALA A 83 -16.22 -23.59 -9.34
N THR A 84 -16.47 -24.60 -8.51
CA THR A 84 -17.51 -25.63 -8.73
C THR A 84 -18.64 -25.57 -7.71
N ASP A 85 -18.45 -24.86 -6.62
CA ASP A 85 -19.40 -24.64 -5.53
C ASP A 85 -19.05 -23.39 -4.72
N VAL A 86 -19.88 -23.04 -3.74
CA VAL A 86 -19.67 -21.84 -2.91
C VAL A 86 -18.36 -21.88 -2.13
N ALA A 87 -17.99 -23.04 -1.58
CA ALA A 87 -16.75 -23.16 -0.79
C ALA A 87 -15.51 -22.93 -1.65
N SER A 88 -15.46 -23.51 -2.87
CA SER A 88 -14.35 -23.28 -3.81
C SER A 88 -14.33 -21.85 -4.36
N ALA A 89 -15.50 -21.22 -4.57
CA ALA A 89 -15.58 -19.82 -4.96
C ALA A 89 -15.05 -18.90 -3.85
N ALA A 90 -15.50 -19.12 -2.62
CA ALA A 90 -15.02 -18.37 -1.46
C ALA A 90 -13.51 -18.55 -1.24
N ALA A 91 -12.99 -19.77 -1.38
CA ALA A 91 -11.55 -20.04 -1.27
C ALA A 91 -10.74 -19.31 -2.36
N GLY A 92 -11.24 -19.27 -3.60
CA GLY A 92 -10.64 -18.48 -4.69
C GLY A 92 -10.71 -16.98 -4.43
N TRP A 93 -11.66 -16.52 -3.63
CA TRP A 93 -11.84 -15.11 -3.22
C TRP A 93 -11.10 -14.76 -1.91
N GLY A 94 -10.44 -15.74 -1.27
CA GLY A 94 -9.66 -15.51 -0.04
C GLY A 94 -10.37 -15.85 1.26
N PHE A 95 -11.54 -16.53 1.20
CA PHE A 95 -12.32 -16.95 2.38
C PHE A 95 -12.35 -18.47 2.52
N ASP A 96 -12.09 -18.96 3.72
CA ASP A 96 -12.13 -20.41 4.04
C ASP A 96 -13.50 -20.80 4.59
N LEU A 97 -14.26 -21.56 3.81
CA LEU A 97 -15.58 -22.06 4.16
C LEU A 97 -15.62 -23.60 4.11
N ALA A 98 -16.45 -24.17 4.96
CA ALA A 98 -16.66 -25.63 4.98
C ALA A 98 -17.38 -26.12 3.70
N ASP A 99 -17.15 -27.39 3.33
CA ASP A 99 -17.87 -28.04 2.24
C ASP A 99 -19.39 -27.96 2.45
N GLY A 100 -20.09 -27.55 1.39
CA GLY A 100 -21.54 -27.39 1.42
C GLY A 100 -22.03 -26.06 1.99
N ALA A 101 -21.12 -25.10 2.19
CA ALA A 101 -21.49 -23.73 2.54
C ALA A 101 -22.44 -23.10 1.51
N THR A 102 -23.27 -22.19 1.98
CA THR A 102 -24.23 -21.43 1.16
C THR A 102 -23.71 -20.01 0.89
N ALA A 103 -24.33 -19.30 -0.07
CA ALA A 103 -24.03 -17.88 -0.29
C ALA A 103 -24.29 -17.03 0.97
N LYS A 104 -25.25 -17.43 1.83
CA LYS A 104 -25.45 -16.79 3.14
C LYS A 104 -24.22 -16.97 4.03
N ASP A 105 -23.67 -18.19 4.13
CA ASP A 105 -22.48 -18.45 4.94
C ASP A 105 -21.29 -17.63 4.44
N PHE A 106 -21.18 -17.46 3.12
CA PHE A 106 -20.16 -16.62 2.51
C PHE A 106 -20.34 -15.13 2.88
N PHE A 107 -21.55 -14.60 2.77
CA PHE A 107 -21.83 -13.21 3.19
C PHE A 107 -21.56 -13.01 4.68
N LEU A 108 -21.90 -13.98 5.54
CA LEU A 108 -21.60 -13.93 6.97
C LEU A 108 -20.08 -13.90 7.23
N ALA A 109 -19.30 -14.66 6.47
CA ALA A 109 -17.84 -14.65 6.57
C ALA A 109 -17.25 -13.29 6.14
N ILE A 110 -17.74 -12.70 5.04
CA ILE A 110 -17.38 -11.33 4.63
C ILE A 110 -17.75 -10.33 5.75
N GLY A 111 -18.97 -10.40 6.29
CA GLY A 111 -19.41 -9.56 7.39
C GLY A 111 -18.50 -9.65 8.61
N ALA A 112 -18.11 -10.84 9.01
CA ALA A 112 -17.22 -11.09 10.13
C ALA A 112 -15.80 -10.54 9.89
N GLN A 113 -15.26 -10.66 8.68
CA GLN A 113 -13.95 -10.15 8.32
C GLN A 113 -13.87 -8.62 8.38
N TYR A 114 -14.95 -7.93 8.01
CA TYR A 114 -15.03 -6.47 7.97
C TYR A 114 -15.76 -5.84 9.18
N ASP A 115 -15.92 -6.58 10.27
CA ASP A 115 -16.65 -6.11 11.48
C ASP A 115 -18.04 -5.52 11.16
N TRP A 116 -18.69 -6.06 10.12
CA TRP A 116 -20.01 -5.61 9.63
C TRP A 116 -20.06 -4.15 9.17
N ASN A 117 -18.93 -3.61 8.76
CA ASN A 117 -18.88 -2.32 8.09
C ASN A 117 -19.23 -2.50 6.60
N PHE A 118 -20.46 -2.19 6.23
CA PHE A 118 -20.97 -2.40 4.88
C PHE A 118 -20.17 -1.65 3.81
N SER A 119 -19.68 -0.45 4.13
CA SER A 119 -18.82 0.31 3.20
C SER A 119 -17.47 -0.39 2.96
N ALA A 120 -16.89 -0.99 3.99
CA ALA A 120 -15.65 -1.75 3.84
C ALA A 120 -15.88 -3.09 3.11
N MET A 121 -17.04 -3.73 3.34
CA MET A 121 -17.45 -4.96 2.64
C MET A 121 -17.62 -4.77 1.14
N GLU A 122 -17.85 -3.55 0.65
CA GLU A 122 -17.92 -3.26 -0.80
C GLU A 122 -16.58 -3.48 -1.53
N ALA A 123 -15.47 -3.63 -0.81
CA ALA A 123 -14.20 -4.08 -1.41
C ALA A 123 -14.31 -5.46 -2.07
N GLU A 124 -15.26 -6.29 -1.65
CA GLU A 124 -15.52 -7.63 -2.20
C GLU A 124 -16.53 -7.63 -3.36
N THR A 125 -16.90 -6.49 -3.91
CA THR A 125 -17.91 -6.40 -4.97
C THR A 125 -17.43 -7.07 -6.26
N ALA A 126 -18.18 -8.06 -6.75
CA ALA A 126 -17.99 -8.69 -8.06
C ALA A 126 -19.02 -8.24 -9.12
N GLY A 127 -20.08 -7.56 -8.69
CA GLY A 127 -21.18 -7.12 -9.55
C GLY A 127 -21.83 -5.86 -9.03
N SER A 128 -22.95 -5.99 -8.33
CA SER A 128 -23.67 -4.86 -7.74
C SER A 128 -22.98 -4.35 -6.49
N ALA A 129 -22.99 -3.04 -6.24
CA ALA A 129 -22.54 -2.50 -4.96
C ALA A 129 -23.48 -2.96 -3.84
N LEU A 130 -22.96 -3.20 -2.64
CA LEU A 130 -23.75 -3.65 -1.49
C LEU A 130 -24.81 -2.58 -1.11
N SER A 131 -24.47 -1.31 -1.25
CA SER A 131 -25.38 -0.16 -1.08
C SER A 131 -26.59 -0.15 -2.02
N ASP A 132 -26.50 -0.82 -3.16
CA ASP A 132 -27.64 -1.00 -4.10
C ASP A 132 -28.53 -2.20 -3.71
N LEU A 133 -28.02 -3.11 -2.92
CA LEU A 133 -28.68 -4.37 -2.55
C LEU A 133 -29.31 -4.35 -1.16
N ILE A 134 -28.77 -3.55 -0.26
CA ILE A 134 -29.25 -3.40 1.13
C ILE A 134 -30.02 -2.08 1.28
N PRO A 135 -31.20 -2.06 1.93
CA PRO A 135 -31.92 -0.83 2.19
C PRO A 135 -31.05 0.21 2.91
N GLU A 136 -31.10 1.46 2.47
CA GLU A 136 -30.30 2.58 3.00
C GLU A 136 -30.33 2.67 4.54
N GLU A 137 -31.51 2.48 5.14
CA GLU A 137 -31.66 2.49 6.60
C GLU A 137 -30.79 1.41 7.26
N VAL A 138 -30.75 0.20 6.70
CA VAL A 138 -29.97 -0.92 7.23
C VAL A 138 -28.49 -0.73 6.92
N TYR A 139 -28.16 -0.23 5.72
CA TYR A 139 -26.80 0.13 5.35
C TYR A 139 -26.18 1.10 6.36
N ASN A 140 -26.97 2.08 6.81
CA ASN A 140 -26.57 3.06 7.81
C ASN A 140 -26.34 2.47 9.22
N TYR A 141 -26.76 1.22 9.50
CA TYR A 141 -26.44 0.58 10.78
C TYR A 141 -24.93 0.37 10.97
N SER A 142 -24.15 0.25 9.93
CA SER A 142 -22.68 0.18 9.99
C SER A 142 -22.03 1.53 10.37
N THR A 143 -22.79 2.62 10.30
CA THR A 143 -22.32 3.98 10.62
C THR A 143 -23.00 4.56 11.86
N THR A 144 -23.90 3.82 12.52
CA THR A 144 -24.59 4.22 13.73
C THR A 144 -23.96 3.56 14.94
N GLY A 145 -23.37 4.34 15.81
CA GLY A 145 -22.74 3.88 17.04
C GLY A 145 -23.73 3.76 18.20
N VAL A 146 -23.61 2.70 18.94
CA VAL A 146 -24.36 2.44 20.17
C VAL A 146 -23.38 2.28 21.33
N THR A 147 -23.65 2.96 22.46
CA THR A 147 -22.81 2.86 23.66
C THR A 147 -22.85 1.44 24.22
N VAL A 148 -21.67 0.85 24.42
CA VAL A 148 -21.47 -0.46 25.03
C VAL A 148 -20.65 -0.32 26.31
N GLY A 149 -21.11 -0.95 27.40
CA GLY A 149 -20.43 -0.84 28.69
C GLY A 149 -20.54 0.57 29.30
N ASN A 150 -19.38 1.13 29.70
CA ASN A 150 -19.32 2.47 30.29
C ASN A 150 -19.19 3.53 29.20
N ASP A 151 -19.93 4.62 29.32
CA ASP A 151 -19.73 5.77 28.47
C ASP A 151 -18.37 6.43 28.78
N VAL A 152 -17.54 6.61 27.73
CA VAL A 152 -16.26 7.32 27.76
C VAL A 152 -16.43 8.58 26.91
N PRO A 153 -16.70 9.75 27.51
CA PRO A 153 -17.15 10.91 26.74
C PRO A 153 -16.06 11.62 25.95
N ASN A 154 -14.78 11.40 26.28
CA ASN A 154 -13.65 12.04 25.61
C ASN A 154 -12.41 11.13 25.59
N VAL A 155 -11.39 11.54 24.84
CA VAL A 155 -10.05 10.95 24.86
C VAL A 155 -9.22 11.67 25.91
N ALA A 156 -8.90 11.00 27.01
CA ALA A 156 -8.25 11.62 28.19
C ALA A 156 -6.89 12.27 27.86
N GLY A 157 -6.16 11.74 26.87
CA GLY A 157 -4.87 12.28 26.44
C GLY A 157 -4.98 13.52 25.56
N ILE A 158 -6.18 14.00 25.19
CA ILE A 158 -6.36 15.19 24.37
C ILE A 158 -6.91 16.32 25.24
N VAL A 159 -6.09 17.33 25.50
CA VAL A 159 -6.48 18.45 26.38
C VAL A 159 -6.30 19.79 25.66
N LYS A 160 -7.38 20.52 25.43
CA LYS A 160 -7.34 21.91 24.99
C LYS A 160 -6.78 22.79 26.11
N THR A 161 -5.66 23.44 25.88
CA THR A 161 -4.99 24.30 26.89
C THR A 161 -5.27 25.78 26.66
N SER A 162 -5.63 26.16 25.42
CA SER A 162 -6.11 27.50 25.07
C SER A 162 -6.89 27.45 23.74
N ASP A 163 -7.33 28.58 23.22
CA ASP A 163 -8.02 28.64 21.92
C ASP A 163 -7.14 28.20 20.74
N TYR A 164 -5.82 28.26 20.90
CA TYR A 164 -4.85 27.94 19.86
C TYR A 164 -3.85 26.85 20.27
N SER A 165 -4.09 26.17 21.40
CA SER A 165 -3.15 25.18 21.92
C SER A 165 -3.87 23.97 22.49
N MET A 166 -3.30 22.79 22.24
CA MET A 166 -3.71 21.54 22.88
C MET A 166 -2.48 20.74 23.28
N THR A 167 -2.65 19.88 24.26
CA THR A 167 -1.66 18.89 24.67
C THR A 167 -2.16 17.51 24.26
N LEU A 168 -1.28 16.70 23.71
CA LEU A 168 -1.49 15.28 23.44
C LEU A 168 -0.58 14.49 24.37
N THR A 169 -1.16 13.55 25.10
CA THR A 169 -0.43 12.66 26.01
C THR A 169 -0.54 11.24 25.47
N THR A 170 0.59 10.55 25.35
CA THR A 170 0.67 9.19 24.83
C THR A 170 1.02 8.20 25.95
N THR A 171 0.64 6.94 25.79
CA THR A 171 0.96 5.85 26.70
C THR A 171 2.42 5.44 26.62
N GLU A 172 3.07 5.73 25.50
CA GLU A 172 4.46 5.42 25.22
C GLU A 172 5.09 6.49 24.31
N LEU A 173 6.42 6.51 24.22
CA LEU A 173 7.12 7.33 23.25
C LEU A 173 6.96 6.73 21.86
N SER A 174 6.40 7.51 20.93
CA SER A 174 6.23 7.13 19.52
C SER A 174 6.74 8.25 18.63
N THR A 175 7.84 8.01 17.93
CA THR A 175 8.44 8.98 17.00
C THR A 175 7.66 9.12 15.71
N THR A 176 6.83 8.12 15.37
CA THR A 176 5.96 8.14 14.19
C THR A 176 4.73 9.00 14.37
N MET A 177 4.34 9.27 15.63
CA MET A 177 3.08 9.93 15.96
C MET A 177 2.92 11.31 15.33
N ILE A 178 4.00 12.10 15.23
CA ILE A 178 3.93 13.45 14.63
C ILE A 178 3.45 13.40 13.18
N TYR A 179 3.78 12.37 12.44
CA TYR A 179 3.34 12.16 11.06
C TYR A 179 1.91 11.64 10.99
N GLN A 180 1.51 10.81 11.96
CA GLN A 180 0.13 10.32 12.08
C GLN A 180 -0.86 11.45 12.43
N LEU A 181 -0.38 12.55 13.02
CA LEU A 181 -1.16 13.75 13.31
C LEU A 181 -1.39 14.67 12.10
N GLN A 182 -0.86 14.34 10.93
CA GLN A 182 -1.14 15.05 9.67
C GLN A 182 -2.57 14.75 9.21
N MET A 183 -3.51 15.55 9.68
CA MET A 183 -4.92 15.40 9.34
C MET A 183 -5.48 16.67 8.70
N PRO A 184 -6.46 16.56 7.80
CA PRO A 184 -7.18 17.71 7.29
C PRO A 184 -7.89 18.47 8.42
N ILE A 185 -7.88 19.80 8.34
CA ILE A 185 -8.66 20.64 9.27
C ILE A 185 -10.10 20.65 8.78
N ALA A 186 -11.02 20.13 9.61
CA ALA A 186 -12.45 20.15 9.34
C ALA A 186 -13.08 21.34 10.10
N PRO A 187 -13.43 22.45 9.42
CA PRO A 187 -14.04 23.60 10.07
C PRO A 187 -15.39 23.26 10.71
N LEU A 188 -15.53 23.56 11.99
CA LEU A 188 -16.73 23.25 12.77
C LEU A 188 -18.02 23.81 12.16
N HIS A 189 -17.98 25.04 11.65
CA HIS A 189 -19.14 25.71 11.07
C HIS A 189 -19.67 25.05 9.78
N TYR A 190 -18.87 24.16 9.16
CA TYR A 190 -19.24 23.44 7.95
C TYR A 190 -19.47 21.96 8.21
N TYR A 191 -18.50 21.26 8.80
CA TYR A 191 -18.58 19.82 9.02
C TYR A 191 -19.33 19.43 10.28
N GLY A 192 -19.49 20.33 11.24
CA GLY A 192 -20.22 20.13 12.48
C GLY A 192 -21.35 21.12 12.68
N ASP A 193 -21.89 21.15 13.89
CA ASP A 193 -22.87 22.14 14.37
C ASP A 193 -22.26 22.90 15.56
N ALA A 194 -22.08 24.21 15.39
CA ALA A 194 -21.53 25.06 16.44
C ALA A 194 -22.40 25.09 17.70
N SER A 195 -23.71 24.82 17.61
CA SER A 195 -24.60 24.71 18.74
C SER A 195 -24.40 23.46 19.60
N LEU A 196 -23.73 22.43 18.99
CA LEU A 196 -23.35 21.19 19.65
C LEU A 196 -21.89 21.21 20.14
N TYR A 197 -21.21 22.36 20.06
CA TYR A 197 -19.84 22.47 20.53
C TYR A 197 -19.79 23.05 21.94
N ASP A 198 -19.41 22.23 22.89
CA ASP A 198 -19.12 22.59 24.28
C ASP A 198 -17.99 21.68 24.80
N TYR A 199 -16.75 22.19 24.72
CA TYR A 199 -15.57 21.40 25.07
C TYR A 199 -15.61 20.93 26.54
N ASP A 200 -16.07 21.81 27.46
CA ASP A 200 -16.10 21.51 28.91
C ASP A 200 -17.12 20.40 29.26
N ASN A 201 -18.13 20.22 28.43
CA ASN A 201 -19.11 19.15 28.54
C ASN A 201 -18.87 17.99 27.52
N ASN A 202 -17.67 17.89 26.93
CA ASN A 202 -17.28 16.82 26.00
C ASN A 202 -18.18 16.74 24.76
N SER A 203 -18.64 17.87 24.26
CA SER A 203 -19.40 17.99 23.04
C SER A 203 -18.53 18.64 21.95
N PHE A 204 -18.30 17.93 20.83
CA PHE A 204 -17.30 18.32 19.83
C PHE A 204 -17.90 18.76 18.48
N GLY A 205 -19.17 19.17 18.49
CA GLY A 205 -19.86 19.71 17.32
C GLY A 205 -20.58 18.67 16.47
N PHE A 206 -20.65 17.43 16.92
CA PHE A 206 -21.45 16.33 16.38
C PHE A 206 -21.74 15.30 17.48
N PRO A 207 -22.79 14.48 17.35
CA PRO A 207 -23.04 13.41 18.30
C PRO A 207 -21.94 12.34 18.22
N LYS A 208 -21.40 11.91 19.35
CA LYS A 208 -20.48 10.76 19.38
C LYS A 208 -21.16 9.52 18.80
N GLY A 209 -20.46 8.84 17.89
CA GLY A 209 -20.99 7.66 17.21
C GLY A 209 -21.95 7.97 16.05
N ASP A 210 -22.02 9.23 15.63
CA ASP A 210 -22.79 9.62 14.44
C ASP A 210 -22.05 10.70 13.64
N LEU A 211 -21.38 10.28 12.58
CA LEU A 211 -20.68 11.13 11.61
C LEU A 211 -21.50 11.45 10.36
N SER A 212 -22.80 11.21 10.35
CA SER A 212 -23.67 11.42 9.18
C SER A 212 -23.61 12.86 8.64
N SER A 213 -23.59 13.86 9.54
CA SER A 213 -23.43 15.27 9.17
C SER A 213 -22.09 15.56 8.48
N VAL A 214 -21.01 14.91 8.91
CA VAL A 214 -19.67 15.01 8.31
C VAL A 214 -19.66 14.33 6.95
N ARG A 215 -20.14 13.08 6.86
CA ARG A 215 -20.18 12.31 5.60
C ARG A 215 -20.98 13.01 4.52
N SER A 216 -22.10 13.67 4.86
CA SER A 216 -22.90 14.43 3.90
C SER A 216 -22.16 15.61 3.25
N LYS A 217 -20.98 15.99 3.77
CA LYS A 217 -20.16 17.12 3.28
C LYS A 217 -18.93 16.67 2.50
N THR A 218 -18.56 15.40 2.51
CA THR A 218 -17.33 14.91 1.88
C THR A 218 -17.34 15.06 0.36
N GLY A 219 -18.52 14.99 -0.27
CA GLY A 219 -18.71 15.23 -1.71
C GLY A 219 -18.57 16.71 -2.14
N ALA A 220 -18.54 17.65 -1.17
CA ALA A 220 -18.37 19.08 -1.43
C ALA A 220 -17.44 19.69 -0.34
N PRO A 221 -16.14 19.35 -0.34
CA PRO A 221 -15.24 19.70 0.75
C PRO A 221 -15.03 21.21 0.88
N LEU A 222 -14.91 21.69 2.12
CA LEU A 222 -14.53 23.05 2.46
C LEU A 222 -13.15 23.05 3.12
N GLY A 223 -12.24 23.85 2.60
CA GLY A 223 -10.88 24.02 3.13
C GLY A 223 -10.35 25.43 2.96
N GLY A 224 -9.16 25.69 3.51
CA GLY A 224 -8.43 26.95 3.39
C GLY A 224 -7.26 26.89 2.40
N GLY A 225 -7.28 25.98 1.43
CA GLY A 225 -6.22 25.78 0.45
C GLY A 225 -6.17 26.85 -0.63
N MET A 226 -5.23 26.69 -1.58
CA MET A 226 -5.03 27.58 -2.73
C MET A 226 -6.28 27.70 -3.61
N PHE A 227 -7.06 26.63 -3.69
CA PHE A 227 -8.27 26.55 -4.50
C PHE A 227 -9.44 26.07 -3.65
N THR A 228 -10.64 26.53 -4.00
CA THR A 228 -11.91 26.10 -3.44
C THR A 228 -12.60 25.12 -4.38
N PHE A 229 -13.26 24.13 -3.80
CA PHE A 229 -14.06 23.16 -4.57
C PHE A 229 -15.29 23.84 -5.18
N ASN A 230 -15.47 23.72 -6.48
CA ASN A 230 -16.65 24.20 -7.20
C ASN A 230 -17.66 23.06 -7.40
N LYS A 231 -17.25 22.02 -8.13
CA LYS A 231 -18.09 20.84 -8.39
C LYS A 231 -17.26 19.64 -8.85
N TYR A 232 -17.90 18.47 -8.83
CA TYR A 232 -17.46 17.28 -9.56
C TYR A 232 -18.51 16.91 -10.60
N SER A 233 -18.09 16.68 -11.84
CA SER A 233 -18.97 16.26 -12.93
C SER A 233 -18.18 15.55 -14.02
N ASP A 234 -18.67 14.43 -14.49
CA ASP A 234 -18.15 13.70 -15.65
C ASP A 234 -16.64 13.36 -15.54
N GLY A 235 -16.22 12.86 -14.37
CA GLY A 235 -14.82 12.50 -14.10
C GLY A 235 -13.88 13.71 -13.91
N VAL A 236 -14.42 14.92 -13.75
CA VAL A 236 -13.62 16.14 -13.57
C VAL A 236 -13.97 16.82 -12.25
N VAL A 237 -12.94 17.11 -11.46
CA VAL A 237 -13.02 18.02 -10.30
C VAL A 237 -12.72 19.44 -10.76
N TYR A 238 -13.65 20.35 -10.55
CA TYR A 238 -13.50 21.77 -10.88
C TYR A 238 -13.18 22.57 -9.62
N LEU A 239 -12.11 23.33 -9.67
CA LEU A 239 -11.61 24.15 -8.58
C LEU A 239 -11.47 25.60 -9.03
N ASP A 240 -11.81 26.53 -8.14
CA ASP A 240 -11.67 27.96 -8.34
C ASP A 240 -10.58 28.53 -7.42
N ALA A 241 -9.82 29.52 -7.88
CA ALA A 241 -8.80 30.19 -7.08
C ALA A 241 -9.40 30.76 -5.80
N ASN A 242 -8.74 30.54 -4.67
CA ASN A 242 -9.07 31.15 -3.40
C ASN A 242 -8.38 32.53 -3.29
N PRO A 243 -9.11 33.65 -3.39
CA PRO A 243 -8.51 34.97 -3.32
C PRO A 243 -7.92 35.32 -1.95
N ASP A 244 -8.36 34.61 -0.91
CA ASP A 244 -7.98 34.80 0.49
C ASP A 244 -6.92 33.78 0.96
N TYR A 245 -6.26 33.08 0.03
CA TYR A 245 -5.20 32.13 0.38
C TYR A 245 -4.06 32.82 1.11
N PHE A 246 -3.62 32.28 2.24
CA PHE A 246 -2.70 32.95 3.17
C PHE A 246 -1.34 33.30 2.56
N ASP A 247 -0.87 32.53 1.55
CA ASP A 247 0.41 32.72 0.85
C ASP A 247 0.21 33.38 -0.53
N GLY A 248 -0.85 34.16 -0.68
CA GLY A 248 -1.19 34.88 -1.90
C GLY A 248 -2.15 34.13 -2.82
N ALA A 249 -3.07 34.90 -3.42
CA ALA A 249 -4.06 34.35 -4.33
C ALA A 249 -3.40 33.66 -5.54
N PRO A 250 -3.89 32.47 -5.96
CA PRO A 250 -3.41 31.80 -7.16
C PRO A 250 -3.54 32.69 -8.40
N LYS A 251 -2.54 32.63 -9.28
CA LYS A 251 -2.54 33.37 -10.55
C LYS A 251 -3.39 32.71 -11.62
N ILE A 252 -3.62 31.40 -11.51
CA ILE A 252 -4.55 30.63 -12.34
C ILE A 252 -5.92 30.68 -11.70
N ALA A 253 -6.94 31.15 -12.43
CA ALA A 253 -8.29 31.32 -11.91
C ALA A 253 -9.03 29.99 -11.67
N HIS A 254 -8.78 29.00 -12.51
CA HIS A 254 -9.48 27.72 -12.48
C HIS A 254 -8.50 26.56 -12.68
N VAL A 255 -8.68 25.49 -11.91
CA VAL A 255 -7.96 24.21 -12.08
C VAL A 255 -9.00 23.10 -12.27
N ASN A 256 -8.87 22.35 -13.36
CA ASN A 256 -9.67 21.19 -13.64
C ASN A 256 -8.82 19.94 -13.52
N MET A 257 -9.10 19.09 -12.53
CA MET A 257 -8.42 17.82 -12.36
C MET A 257 -9.24 16.72 -13.02
N LYS A 258 -8.72 16.20 -14.13
CA LYS A 258 -9.41 15.21 -14.96
C LYS A 258 -8.71 13.87 -14.86
N GLU A 259 -9.45 12.81 -14.63
CA GLU A 259 -8.99 11.44 -14.81
C GLU A 259 -8.62 11.20 -16.29
N THR A 260 -7.41 10.67 -16.53
CA THR A 260 -6.87 10.50 -17.87
C THR A 260 -6.18 9.13 -17.95
N GLN A 261 -6.52 8.35 -18.97
CA GLN A 261 -5.89 7.07 -19.24
C GLN A 261 -4.40 7.27 -19.56
N GLU A 262 -3.55 6.31 -19.21
CA GLU A 262 -2.10 6.41 -19.41
C GLU A 262 -1.73 6.73 -20.87
N ALA A 263 -2.34 6.04 -21.82
CA ALA A 263 -2.13 6.25 -23.26
C ALA A 263 -2.49 7.66 -23.77
N ASP A 264 -3.33 8.41 -23.05
CA ASP A 264 -3.79 9.74 -23.43
C ASP A 264 -2.99 10.87 -22.77
N LYS A 265 -2.13 10.58 -21.80
CA LYS A 265 -1.42 11.59 -21.00
C LYS A 265 -0.48 12.44 -21.85
N ILE A 266 0.38 11.83 -22.65
CA ILE A 266 1.36 12.53 -23.50
C ILE A 266 0.64 13.20 -24.69
N THR A 267 -0.21 12.45 -25.36
CA THR A 267 -0.96 12.95 -26.53
C THR A 267 -1.90 14.10 -26.19
N GLY A 268 -2.47 14.09 -24.97
CA GLY A 268 -3.30 15.16 -24.46
C GLY A 268 -2.52 16.46 -24.25
N VAL A 269 -1.31 16.39 -23.74
CA VAL A 269 -0.41 17.57 -23.58
C VAL A 269 0.04 18.06 -24.96
N GLN A 270 0.43 17.16 -25.87
CA GLN A 270 0.79 17.52 -27.25
C GLN A 270 -0.36 18.22 -28.00
N ALA A 271 -1.58 17.75 -27.83
CA ALA A 271 -2.76 18.34 -28.47
C ALA A 271 -3.30 19.61 -27.78
N GLY A 272 -2.74 19.99 -26.62
CA GLY A 272 -3.20 21.14 -25.83
C GLY A 272 -4.57 20.94 -25.16
N THR A 273 -5.03 19.70 -24.98
CA THR A 273 -6.25 19.35 -24.23
C THR A 273 -5.98 19.13 -22.75
N ILE A 274 -4.71 18.95 -22.39
CA ILE A 274 -4.17 18.82 -21.04
C ILE A 274 -2.99 19.78 -20.94
N ASP A 275 -2.90 20.53 -19.85
CA ASP A 275 -1.79 21.47 -19.62
C ASP A 275 -0.63 20.83 -18.86
N ILE A 276 -0.94 19.92 -17.91
CA ILE A 276 0.02 19.25 -17.03
C ILE A 276 -0.43 17.79 -16.87
N SER A 277 0.50 16.84 -16.98
CA SER A 277 0.21 15.42 -16.77
C SER A 277 1.40 14.69 -16.13
N ASP A 278 1.18 13.44 -15.70
CA ASP A 278 2.12 12.60 -14.95
C ASP A 278 2.23 11.19 -15.56
N PRO A 279 2.77 11.05 -16.79
CA PRO A 279 2.92 9.74 -17.43
C PRO A 279 3.87 8.83 -16.65
N SER A 280 3.66 7.51 -16.75
CA SER A 280 4.62 6.52 -16.27
C SER A 280 5.90 6.64 -17.10
N TYR A 281 7.01 7.01 -16.46
CA TYR A 281 8.23 7.40 -17.16
C TYR A 281 9.16 6.18 -17.39
N SER A 282 9.44 5.90 -18.64
CA SER A 282 10.34 4.86 -19.13
C SER A 282 11.20 5.41 -20.27
N LEU A 283 12.17 4.63 -20.77
CA LEU A 283 12.93 4.99 -21.99
C LEU A 283 12.01 5.22 -23.19
N GLU A 284 11.00 4.39 -23.37
CA GLU A 284 10.04 4.54 -24.49
C GLU A 284 9.29 5.87 -24.39
N VAL A 285 8.85 6.26 -23.18
CA VAL A 285 8.19 7.55 -22.93
C VAL A 285 9.16 8.73 -23.15
N ALA A 286 10.40 8.60 -22.70
CA ALA A 286 11.44 9.62 -22.94
C ALA A 286 11.70 9.82 -24.44
N ASP A 287 11.83 8.74 -25.20
CA ASP A 287 12.01 8.77 -26.67
C ASP A 287 10.78 9.38 -27.36
N GLN A 288 9.56 9.03 -26.94
CA GLN A 288 8.33 9.60 -27.49
C GLN A 288 8.27 11.12 -27.25
N ILE A 289 8.65 11.60 -26.06
CA ILE A 289 8.71 13.03 -25.76
C ILE A 289 9.79 13.71 -26.61
N ALA A 290 10.96 13.10 -26.76
CA ALA A 290 12.04 13.62 -27.60
C ALA A 290 11.62 13.75 -29.07
N ASP A 291 10.90 12.74 -29.60
CA ASP A 291 10.36 12.77 -30.97
C ASP A 291 9.34 13.91 -31.16
N ILE A 292 8.44 14.11 -30.19
CA ILE A 292 7.47 15.22 -30.19
C ILE A 292 8.20 16.59 -30.16
N ASN A 293 9.28 16.70 -29.40
CA ASN A 293 10.08 17.90 -29.25
C ASN A 293 11.11 18.11 -30.38
N GLY A 294 11.17 17.24 -31.40
CA GLY A 294 12.15 17.33 -32.48
C GLY A 294 13.57 17.03 -32.03
N ALA A 295 13.74 16.05 -31.15
CA ALA A 295 15.00 15.61 -30.56
C ALA A 295 15.68 16.61 -29.59
N GLU A 296 14.91 17.57 -29.03
CA GLU A 296 15.39 18.47 -27.97
C GLU A 296 15.23 17.86 -26.55
N GLY A 297 14.82 16.57 -26.48
CA GLY A 297 14.74 15.82 -25.22
C GLY A 297 13.65 16.34 -24.28
N GLU A 298 14.00 16.47 -22.99
CA GLU A 298 13.04 16.79 -21.91
C GLU A 298 12.51 18.24 -21.94
N ASP A 299 13.30 19.19 -22.45
CA ASP A 299 12.95 20.61 -22.56
C ASP A 299 12.82 21.00 -24.03
N GLY A 300 11.64 20.87 -24.58
CA GLY A 300 11.37 21.17 -25.98
C GLY A 300 10.25 22.16 -26.21
N PRO A 301 9.97 22.50 -27.48
CA PRO A 301 8.98 23.53 -27.82
C PRO A 301 7.53 23.11 -27.55
N VAL A 302 7.26 21.81 -27.38
CA VAL A 302 5.90 21.28 -27.17
C VAL A 302 5.72 20.81 -25.73
N ILE A 303 6.66 20.04 -25.21
CA ILE A 303 6.62 19.45 -23.87
C ILE A 303 7.87 19.83 -23.09
N THR A 304 7.68 20.27 -21.86
CA THR A 304 8.73 20.39 -20.85
C THR A 304 8.51 19.32 -19.79
N THR A 305 9.54 18.51 -19.52
CA THR A 305 9.51 17.46 -18.52
C THR A 305 10.26 17.88 -17.25
N ARG A 306 9.72 17.54 -16.09
CA ARG A 306 10.41 17.67 -14.80
C ARG A 306 10.42 16.32 -14.12
N LEU A 307 11.61 15.83 -13.82
CA LEU A 307 11.84 14.58 -13.11
C LEU A 307 12.08 14.85 -11.63
N LYS A 308 11.61 13.93 -10.81
CA LYS A 308 11.92 13.84 -9.38
C LYS A 308 11.95 12.37 -8.99
N ASP A 309 12.67 12.05 -7.91
CA ASP A 309 12.66 10.68 -7.40
C ASP A 309 11.25 10.27 -6.96
N TYR A 310 10.83 9.05 -7.30
CA TYR A 310 9.64 8.43 -6.76
C TYR A 310 9.84 8.14 -5.27
N ARG A 311 8.85 8.45 -4.46
CA ARG A 311 8.88 8.17 -3.02
C ARG A 311 8.43 6.73 -2.75
N GLY A 312 9.23 5.79 -3.17
CA GLY A 312 8.93 4.38 -3.05
C GLY A 312 10.01 3.57 -3.77
N TYR A 313 9.83 2.26 -3.85
CA TYR A 313 10.77 1.38 -4.54
C TYR A 313 10.09 0.10 -5.00
N GLY A 314 10.60 -0.48 -6.08
CA GLY A 314 10.17 -1.78 -6.60
C GLY A 314 10.97 -2.92 -5.95
N TYR A 315 10.30 -4.04 -5.70
CA TYR A 315 10.89 -5.20 -5.06
C TYR A 315 10.34 -6.53 -5.61
N ILE A 316 11.10 -7.60 -5.39
CA ILE A 316 10.69 -8.99 -5.60
C ILE A 316 10.66 -9.67 -4.24
N ALA A 317 9.58 -10.37 -3.93
CA ALA A 317 9.37 -11.02 -2.65
C ALA A 317 9.21 -12.54 -2.74
N LEU A 318 9.58 -13.23 -1.66
CA LEU A 318 9.25 -14.63 -1.38
C LEU A 318 8.53 -14.74 -0.04
N SER A 319 7.46 -15.53 0.01
CA SER A 319 6.76 -15.83 1.24
C SER A 319 7.54 -16.83 2.09
N ALA A 320 7.96 -16.45 3.29
CA ALA A 320 8.62 -17.37 4.21
C ALA A 320 7.72 -18.57 4.57
N LYS A 321 6.40 -18.34 4.63
CA LYS A 321 5.40 -19.40 4.88
C LYS A 321 5.38 -20.44 3.77
N ASN A 322 5.51 -20.06 2.50
CA ASN A 322 5.31 -20.95 1.35
C ASN A 322 6.64 -21.43 0.72
N VAL A 323 7.76 -20.69 0.98
CA VAL A 323 9.12 -21.03 0.50
C VAL A 323 9.99 -21.37 1.71
N ASN A 324 9.91 -22.61 2.16
CA ASN A 324 10.62 -23.09 3.35
C ASN A 324 11.03 -24.56 3.24
N VAL A 325 11.85 -25.01 4.16
CA VAL A 325 12.30 -26.39 4.33
C VAL A 325 11.70 -26.96 5.62
N GLY A 326 11.10 -28.13 5.53
CA GLY A 326 10.58 -28.85 6.69
C GLY A 326 9.40 -28.18 7.41
N GLY A 327 8.78 -27.14 6.85
CA GLY A 327 7.71 -26.38 7.48
C GLY A 327 8.18 -25.43 8.57
N ASP A 328 9.49 -25.12 8.63
CA ASP A 328 10.07 -24.16 9.55
C ASP A 328 10.65 -22.92 8.77
N PRO A 329 9.85 -21.84 8.61
CA PRO A 329 10.25 -20.66 7.85
C PRO A 329 11.49 -19.94 8.38
N ALA A 330 11.75 -20.02 9.69
CA ALA A 330 12.84 -19.32 10.37
C ALA A 330 14.15 -20.11 10.38
N SER A 331 14.13 -21.41 10.03
CA SER A 331 15.35 -22.22 10.00
C SER A 331 16.38 -21.71 9.00
N GLU A 332 17.66 -21.85 9.28
CA GLU A 332 18.74 -21.49 8.36
C GLU A 332 18.56 -22.18 7.00
N ALA A 333 18.16 -23.46 6.96
CA ALA A 333 17.88 -24.16 5.72
C ALA A 333 16.79 -23.48 4.88
N SER A 334 15.75 -22.90 5.52
CA SER A 334 14.70 -22.15 4.83
C SER A 334 15.19 -20.80 4.33
N LYS A 335 16.00 -20.10 5.10
CA LYS A 335 16.64 -18.86 4.68
C LYS A 335 17.59 -19.10 3.52
N ASP A 336 18.39 -20.16 3.56
CA ASP A 336 19.33 -20.53 2.49
C ASP A 336 18.61 -20.89 1.19
N LEU A 337 17.47 -21.59 1.27
CA LEU A 337 16.63 -21.83 0.09
C LEU A 337 16.20 -20.52 -0.59
N ARG A 338 15.70 -19.57 0.20
CA ARG A 338 15.27 -18.27 -0.33
C ARG A 338 16.46 -17.46 -0.84
N LYS A 339 17.59 -17.43 -0.13
CA LYS A 339 18.84 -16.79 -0.56
C LYS A 339 19.37 -17.39 -1.86
N ALA A 340 19.28 -18.72 -2.07
CA ALA A 340 19.68 -19.36 -3.31
C ALA A 340 18.94 -18.77 -4.52
N ILE A 341 17.62 -18.59 -4.40
CA ILE A 341 16.79 -17.98 -5.45
C ILE A 341 17.15 -16.52 -5.64
N MET A 342 17.16 -15.74 -4.53
CA MET A 342 17.36 -14.28 -4.56
C MET A 342 18.77 -13.91 -5.07
N THR A 343 19.81 -14.71 -4.80
CA THR A 343 21.17 -14.47 -5.29
C THR A 343 21.22 -14.51 -6.82
N VAL A 344 20.55 -15.47 -7.45
CA VAL A 344 20.51 -15.53 -8.92
C VAL A 344 19.65 -14.41 -9.49
N VAL A 345 18.47 -14.14 -8.91
CA VAL A 345 17.60 -13.04 -9.38
C VAL A 345 18.31 -11.69 -9.25
N SER A 346 19.04 -11.46 -8.15
CA SER A 346 19.78 -10.22 -7.88
C SER A 346 20.82 -9.92 -8.97
N ALA A 347 21.47 -10.93 -9.53
CA ALA A 347 22.51 -10.74 -10.55
C ALA A 347 22.01 -10.11 -11.85
N TYR A 348 20.72 -10.25 -12.16
CA TYR A 348 20.12 -9.75 -13.41
C TYR A 348 19.38 -8.41 -13.25
N ARG A 349 19.44 -7.77 -12.06
CA ARG A 349 18.71 -6.52 -11.82
C ARG A 349 19.17 -5.38 -12.71
N ASP A 350 20.49 -5.17 -12.81
CA ASP A 350 21.06 -4.05 -13.58
C ASP A 350 20.59 -4.12 -15.04
N GLU A 351 20.71 -5.29 -15.71
CA GLU A 351 20.30 -5.46 -17.09
C GLU A 351 18.79 -5.19 -17.28
N GLY A 352 17.94 -5.71 -16.39
CA GLY A 352 16.49 -5.53 -16.48
C GLY A 352 16.06 -4.07 -16.28
N ILE A 353 16.67 -3.38 -15.32
CA ILE A 353 16.32 -1.99 -15.00
C ILE A 353 16.88 -1.02 -16.04
N ASP A 354 18.13 -1.20 -16.47
CA ASP A 354 18.75 -0.36 -17.50
C ASP A 354 18.01 -0.47 -18.84
N SER A 355 17.53 -1.68 -19.19
CA SER A 355 16.79 -1.87 -20.46
C SER A 355 15.42 -1.20 -20.45
N TYR A 356 14.78 -1.04 -19.28
CA TYR A 356 13.43 -0.47 -19.17
C TYR A 356 13.43 1.04 -18.86
N TYR A 357 14.31 1.48 -17.97
CA TYR A 357 14.35 2.85 -17.45
C TYR A 357 15.59 3.65 -17.90
N GLY A 358 16.68 2.99 -18.32
CA GLY A 358 17.96 3.67 -18.53
C GLY A 358 18.42 4.42 -17.28
N ASP A 359 18.89 5.65 -17.47
CA ASP A 359 19.41 6.51 -16.39
C ASP A 359 18.31 7.06 -15.45
N THR A 360 17.02 6.78 -15.71
CA THR A 360 15.90 7.31 -14.89
C THR A 360 15.51 6.42 -13.73
N ALA A 361 16.20 5.30 -13.54
CA ALA A 361 16.12 4.46 -12.36
C ALA A 361 17.49 3.96 -11.94
N SER A 362 17.60 3.53 -10.70
CA SER A 362 18.82 2.91 -10.16
C SER A 362 18.47 1.66 -9.37
N VAL A 363 19.36 0.67 -9.39
CA VAL A 363 19.25 -0.51 -8.53
C VAL A 363 19.52 -0.11 -7.09
N ILE A 364 18.69 -0.60 -6.18
CA ILE A 364 18.84 -0.40 -4.72
C ILE A 364 19.15 -1.71 -4.02
N ASN A 365 19.77 -1.63 -2.85
CA ASN A 365 20.30 -2.81 -2.15
C ASN A 365 19.72 -3.00 -0.74
N TYR A 366 18.89 -2.09 -0.27
CA TYR A 366 18.21 -2.20 1.01
C TYR A 366 16.70 -2.01 0.82
N PRO A 367 15.85 -2.66 1.62
CA PRO A 367 14.39 -2.58 1.51
C PRO A 367 13.84 -1.25 2.04
N ILE A 368 14.26 -0.16 1.42
CA ILE A 368 13.89 1.21 1.74
C ILE A 368 14.11 2.11 0.52
N SER A 369 13.25 3.10 0.33
CA SER A 369 13.47 4.12 -0.72
C SER A 369 14.72 4.95 -0.44
N ASN A 370 15.55 5.20 -1.45
CA ASN A 370 16.71 6.09 -1.35
C ASN A 370 16.34 7.54 -0.99
N THR A 371 15.06 7.92 -1.08
CA THR A 371 14.58 9.24 -0.62
C THR A 371 14.43 9.33 0.90
N SER A 372 14.53 8.21 1.61
CA SER A 372 14.47 8.17 3.07
C SER A 372 15.79 8.61 3.70
N TRP A 373 15.71 9.38 4.78
CA TRP A 373 16.87 9.75 5.59
C TRP A 373 17.57 8.53 6.22
N ALA A 374 16.88 7.40 6.39
CA ALA A 374 17.43 6.16 6.96
C ALA A 374 18.05 5.26 5.89
N ALA A 375 17.95 5.59 4.60
CA ALA A 375 18.55 4.77 3.56
C ALA A 375 20.07 4.72 3.66
N PRO A 376 20.68 3.52 3.67
CA PRO A 376 22.14 3.39 3.60
C PRO A 376 22.68 3.93 2.27
N SER A 377 23.78 4.67 2.35
CA SER A 377 24.50 5.18 1.18
C SER A 377 25.64 4.23 0.81
N VAL A 378 26.00 4.19 -0.47
CA VAL A 378 27.16 3.44 -0.98
C VAL A 378 28.49 3.88 -0.31
N THR A 379 28.52 5.05 0.32
CA THR A 379 29.68 5.57 1.06
C THR A 379 29.67 5.23 2.54
N ASP A 380 28.59 4.63 3.05
CA ASP A 380 28.48 4.27 4.46
C ASP A 380 29.32 3.03 4.76
N ASP A 381 29.98 3.03 5.92
CA ASP A 381 30.75 1.88 6.39
C ASP A 381 29.84 0.64 6.49
N GLY A 382 30.30 -0.49 5.92
CA GLY A 382 29.55 -1.73 5.92
C GLY A 382 28.34 -1.75 4.95
N TYR A 383 28.31 -0.85 3.97
CA TYR A 383 27.34 -0.97 2.87
C TYR A 383 27.57 -2.27 2.09
N LYS A 384 26.49 -2.99 1.79
CA LYS A 384 26.53 -4.26 1.04
C LYS A 384 25.55 -4.22 -0.13
N VAL A 385 25.96 -4.87 -1.22
CA VAL A 385 25.03 -5.19 -2.30
C VAL A 385 24.14 -6.35 -1.85
N ALA A 386 22.85 -6.26 -2.08
CA ALA A 386 21.92 -7.32 -1.68
C ALA A 386 22.22 -8.63 -2.39
N TYR A 387 22.29 -9.73 -1.62
CA TYR A 387 22.55 -11.10 -2.12
C TYR A 387 23.84 -11.25 -2.93
N SER A 388 24.90 -10.58 -2.50
CA SER A 388 26.22 -10.59 -3.15
C SER A 388 27.25 -11.46 -2.43
N THR A 389 26.83 -12.33 -1.52
CA THR A 389 27.71 -13.22 -0.77
C THR A 389 27.39 -14.69 -1.04
N ASP A 390 28.38 -15.57 -0.80
CA ASP A 390 28.16 -17.02 -0.74
C ASP A 390 27.65 -17.43 0.66
N VAL A 391 27.39 -18.72 0.84
CA VAL A 391 26.89 -19.31 2.09
C VAL A 391 27.85 -19.11 3.29
N ASP A 392 29.12 -18.92 3.03
CA ASP A 392 30.16 -18.66 4.06
C ASP A 392 30.31 -17.15 4.33
N GLY A 393 29.55 -16.29 3.64
CA GLY A 393 29.57 -14.84 3.79
C GLY A 393 30.68 -14.12 3.02
N ASN A 394 31.34 -14.80 2.08
CA ASN A 394 32.36 -14.17 1.22
C ASN A 394 31.70 -13.46 0.05
N ASP A 395 32.22 -12.28 -0.33
CA ASP A 395 31.76 -11.56 -1.50
C ASP A 395 31.97 -12.39 -2.78
N ILE A 396 30.92 -12.52 -3.60
CA ILE A 396 30.97 -13.29 -4.85
C ILE A 396 31.31 -12.43 -6.07
N TYR A 397 31.29 -11.10 -5.93
CA TYR A 397 31.59 -10.17 -7.01
C TYR A 397 32.86 -9.37 -6.73
N THR A 398 33.64 -9.14 -7.80
CA THR A 398 34.74 -8.19 -7.81
C THR A 398 34.46 -7.06 -8.82
N SER A 399 35.12 -5.93 -8.68
CA SER A 399 34.88 -4.74 -9.49
C SER A 399 35.24 -4.89 -10.97
N ASP A 400 36.02 -5.92 -11.33
CA ASP A 400 36.51 -6.21 -12.67
C ASP A 400 35.74 -7.33 -13.38
N MET A 401 34.75 -7.95 -12.73
CA MET A 401 33.92 -8.99 -13.34
C MET A 401 33.06 -8.43 -14.46
N SER A 402 33.01 -9.19 -15.58
CA SER A 402 32.00 -9.00 -16.62
C SER A 402 30.61 -9.41 -16.09
N SER A 403 29.53 -8.98 -16.76
CA SER A 403 28.16 -9.42 -16.42
C SER A 403 28.02 -10.94 -16.46
N GLU A 404 28.62 -11.60 -17.47
CA GLU A 404 28.61 -13.07 -17.59
C GLU A 404 29.32 -13.74 -16.40
N ASP A 405 30.48 -13.21 -15.97
CA ASP A 405 31.21 -13.75 -14.81
C ASP A 405 30.38 -13.58 -13.53
N LYS A 406 29.66 -12.47 -13.37
CA LYS A 406 28.74 -12.24 -12.25
C LYS A 406 27.58 -13.25 -12.24
N TYR A 407 27.00 -13.55 -13.42
CA TYR A 407 25.93 -14.55 -13.51
C TYR A 407 26.42 -15.94 -13.13
N GLN A 408 27.62 -16.33 -13.58
CA GLN A 408 28.22 -17.60 -13.19
C GLN A 408 28.58 -17.66 -11.69
N ALA A 409 29.11 -16.57 -11.13
CA ALA A 409 29.39 -16.48 -9.69
C ALA A 409 28.11 -16.61 -8.85
N ALA A 410 27.02 -15.97 -9.27
CA ALA A 410 25.71 -16.09 -8.61
C ALA A 410 25.17 -17.52 -8.65
N LEU A 411 25.29 -18.23 -9.78
CA LEU A 411 24.87 -19.63 -9.90
C LEU A 411 25.71 -20.56 -9.01
N GLN A 412 27.01 -20.33 -8.91
CA GLN A 412 27.87 -21.11 -8.00
C GLN A 412 27.52 -20.86 -6.52
N ALA A 413 27.28 -19.61 -6.14
CA ALA A 413 26.83 -19.28 -4.77
C ALA A 413 25.46 -19.92 -4.48
N ALA A 414 24.52 -19.87 -5.42
CA ALA A 414 23.21 -20.49 -5.28
C ALA A 414 23.30 -22.01 -5.07
N LEU A 415 24.21 -22.71 -5.76
CA LEU A 415 24.44 -24.15 -5.51
C LEU A 415 24.88 -24.40 -4.08
N GLY A 416 25.76 -23.56 -3.52
CA GLY A 416 26.17 -23.65 -2.10
C GLY A 416 25.00 -23.43 -1.14
N TYR A 417 24.15 -22.44 -1.41
CA TYR A 417 22.95 -22.20 -0.62
C TYR A 417 21.94 -23.34 -0.74
N PHE A 418 21.71 -23.92 -1.93
CA PHE A 418 20.86 -25.12 -2.07
C PHE A 418 21.40 -26.31 -1.29
N GLU A 419 22.72 -26.52 -1.27
CA GLU A 419 23.34 -27.60 -0.50
C GLU A 419 23.15 -27.37 1.01
N ALA A 420 23.34 -26.13 1.49
CA ALA A 420 23.10 -25.74 2.89
C ALA A 420 21.61 -25.87 3.28
N ALA A 421 20.70 -25.56 2.33
CA ALA A 421 19.26 -25.79 2.50
C ALA A 421 18.86 -27.28 2.50
N GLY A 422 19.81 -28.20 2.29
CA GLY A 422 19.58 -29.65 2.31
C GLY A 422 19.14 -30.24 0.97
N TYR A 423 19.23 -29.51 -0.12
CA TYR A 423 19.04 -30.08 -1.46
C TYR A 423 20.21 -30.97 -1.84
N THR A 424 19.93 -31.99 -2.62
CA THR A 424 20.98 -32.83 -3.21
C THR A 424 21.58 -32.11 -4.42
N VAL A 425 22.88 -31.79 -4.33
CA VAL A 425 23.63 -31.16 -5.43
C VAL A 425 24.67 -32.15 -5.95
N GLU A 426 24.58 -32.55 -7.21
CA GLU A 426 25.47 -33.50 -7.86
C GLU A 426 25.97 -32.94 -9.22
N ASN A 427 27.28 -32.88 -9.40
CA ASN A 427 27.92 -32.40 -10.65
C ASN A 427 27.44 -30.98 -11.07
N GLY A 428 27.22 -30.08 -10.11
CA GLY A 428 26.75 -28.74 -10.37
C GLY A 428 25.25 -28.66 -10.73
N GLN A 429 24.47 -29.68 -10.37
CA GLN A 429 23.03 -29.76 -10.60
C GLN A 429 22.30 -30.02 -9.28
N VAL A 430 21.22 -29.30 -9.04
CA VAL A 430 20.24 -29.60 -8.00
C VAL A 430 19.38 -30.75 -8.50
N THR A 431 19.41 -31.89 -7.82
CA THR A 431 18.77 -33.13 -8.30
C THR A 431 17.60 -33.59 -7.44
N ALA A 432 17.52 -33.16 -6.18
CA ALA A 432 16.42 -33.46 -5.30
C ALA A 432 16.23 -32.39 -4.20
N ALA A 433 14.97 -32.13 -3.84
CA ALA A 433 14.62 -31.26 -2.75
C ALA A 433 14.56 -32.04 -1.41
N PRO A 434 14.90 -31.41 -0.28
CA PRO A 434 14.65 -31.96 1.05
C PRO A 434 13.15 -32.05 1.37
N ALA A 435 12.81 -32.78 2.42
CA ALA A 435 11.41 -32.90 2.86
C ALA A 435 10.78 -31.54 3.15
N GLY A 436 9.59 -31.30 2.61
CA GLY A 436 8.84 -30.06 2.78
C GLY A 436 9.25 -28.90 1.85
N ALA A 437 10.29 -29.08 1.04
CA ALA A 437 10.67 -28.13 -0.01
C ALA A 437 10.35 -28.68 -1.42
N LYS A 438 10.40 -27.81 -2.43
CA LYS A 438 10.05 -28.12 -3.82
C LYS A 438 11.25 -27.90 -4.74
N MET A 439 11.22 -28.54 -5.92
CA MET A 439 12.18 -28.27 -7.02
C MET A 439 11.73 -27.13 -7.94
N GLU A 440 10.54 -26.61 -7.70
CA GLU A 440 9.90 -25.54 -8.47
C GLU A 440 9.16 -24.60 -7.54
N TYR A 441 9.33 -23.30 -7.75
CA TYR A 441 8.57 -22.24 -7.11
C TYR A 441 8.11 -21.22 -8.14
N GLN A 442 7.04 -20.48 -7.82
CA GLN A 442 6.44 -19.51 -8.70
C GLN A 442 6.54 -18.09 -8.13
N ILE A 443 6.86 -17.13 -8.99
CA ILE A 443 6.77 -15.68 -8.70
C ILE A 443 5.69 -15.08 -9.59
N ASN A 444 4.70 -14.41 -8.98
CA ASN A 444 3.65 -13.69 -9.67
C ASN A 444 4.12 -12.26 -9.98
N ILE A 445 3.87 -11.80 -11.20
CA ILE A 445 4.19 -10.43 -11.64
C ILE A 445 3.02 -9.86 -12.44
N GLY A 446 2.71 -8.57 -12.22
CA GLY A 446 1.69 -7.86 -12.99
C GLY A 446 2.35 -7.14 -14.18
N ALA A 447 2.66 -7.89 -15.24
CA ALA A 447 3.25 -7.36 -16.47
C ALA A 447 2.24 -7.36 -17.63
N SER A 448 0.97 -7.11 -17.31
CA SER A 448 -0.15 -6.98 -18.27
C SER A 448 -0.38 -8.22 -19.17
N GLY A 449 0.20 -9.39 -18.82
CA GLY A 449 0.15 -10.61 -19.62
C GLY A 449 1.04 -10.57 -20.88
N ASN A 450 1.87 -9.55 -21.05
CA ASN A 450 2.72 -9.33 -22.21
C ASN A 450 4.19 -9.01 -21.86
N GLY A 451 4.54 -9.08 -20.57
CA GLY A 451 5.90 -8.83 -20.09
C GLY A 451 6.24 -7.34 -19.89
N ASP A 452 5.28 -6.45 -19.93
CA ASP A 452 5.51 -5.00 -19.75
C ASP A 452 5.68 -4.63 -18.26
N HIS A 453 6.86 -4.95 -17.74
CA HIS A 453 7.27 -4.60 -16.37
C HIS A 453 8.80 -4.63 -16.23
N PRO A 454 9.45 -3.67 -15.56
CA PRO A 454 10.91 -3.61 -15.43
C PRO A 454 11.54 -4.89 -14.83
N SER A 455 10.87 -5.57 -13.92
CA SER A 455 11.38 -6.80 -13.30
C SER A 455 11.10 -8.07 -14.12
N PHE A 456 10.35 -8.01 -15.22
CA PHE A 456 9.99 -9.20 -15.99
C PHE A 456 11.21 -9.84 -16.65
N GLN A 457 12.05 -9.04 -17.28
CA GLN A 457 13.31 -9.52 -17.89
C GLN A 457 14.25 -10.07 -16.83
N THR A 458 14.42 -9.40 -15.70
CA THR A 458 15.22 -9.86 -14.55
C THR A 458 14.79 -11.28 -14.13
N LEU A 459 13.49 -11.50 -13.93
CA LEU A 459 12.95 -12.79 -13.50
C LEU A 459 13.08 -13.87 -14.58
N THR A 460 12.81 -13.56 -15.84
CA THR A 460 12.88 -14.53 -16.93
C THR A 460 14.33 -14.97 -17.21
N ASN A 461 15.31 -14.05 -17.14
CA ASN A 461 16.72 -14.37 -17.25
C ASN A 461 17.20 -15.24 -16.08
N ALA A 462 16.83 -14.87 -14.84
CA ALA A 462 17.16 -15.67 -13.65
C ALA A 462 16.51 -17.05 -13.68
N ALA A 463 15.27 -17.18 -14.14
CA ALA A 463 14.58 -18.47 -14.31
C ALA A 463 15.31 -19.36 -15.34
N ALA A 464 15.73 -18.79 -16.46
CA ALA A 464 16.53 -19.50 -17.46
C ALA A 464 17.86 -19.97 -16.87
N ALA A 465 18.55 -19.15 -16.09
CA ALA A 465 19.81 -19.48 -15.44
C ALA A 465 19.63 -20.58 -14.36
N LEU A 466 18.66 -20.48 -13.46
CA LEU A 466 18.34 -21.50 -12.45
C LEU A 466 18.03 -22.85 -13.09
N LYS A 467 17.35 -22.86 -14.24
CA LYS A 467 17.07 -24.08 -14.97
C LYS A 467 18.33 -24.80 -15.42
N THR A 468 19.42 -24.09 -15.73
CA THR A 468 20.69 -24.70 -16.10
C THR A 468 21.34 -25.51 -14.99
N ILE A 469 21.02 -25.20 -13.74
CA ILE A 469 21.50 -25.94 -12.56
C ILE A 469 20.43 -26.89 -11.99
N GLY A 470 19.34 -27.19 -12.74
CA GLY A 470 18.33 -28.19 -12.36
C GLY A 470 17.21 -27.69 -11.44
N PHE A 471 17.12 -26.38 -11.17
CA PHE A 471 16.06 -25.76 -10.36
C PHE A 471 15.10 -24.96 -11.25
N THR A 472 13.79 -25.04 -10.96
CA THR A 472 12.76 -24.34 -11.74
C THR A 472 12.22 -23.13 -10.97
N LEU A 473 12.28 -21.97 -11.62
CA LEU A 473 11.55 -20.77 -11.20
C LEU A 473 10.52 -20.45 -12.29
N THR A 474 9.24 -20.46 -11.93
CA THR A 474 8.15 -20.11 -12.85
C THR A 474 7.78 -18.64 -12.67
N VAL A 475 7.76 -17.88 -13.76
CA VAL A 475 7.33 -16.49 -13.78
C VAL A 475 5.90 -16.47 -14.31
N ASN A 476 4.94 -16.11 -13.47
CA ASN A 476 3.53 -16.04 -13.82
C ASN A 476 3.12 -14.59 -14.06
N ASP A 477 2.97 -14.21 -15.31
CA ASP A 477 2.53 -12.88 -15.71
C ASP A 477 1.01 -12.75 -15.62
N MET A 478 0.53 -12.01 -14.63
CA MET A 478 -0.88 -11.79 -14.36
C MET A 478 -1.36 -10.54 -15.09
N ALA A 479 -2.41 -10.68 -15.89
CA ALA A 479 -2.96 -9.58 -16.67
C ALA A 479 -3.64 -8.51 -15.80
N ASN A 480 -4.20 -8.92 -14.65
CA ASN A 480 -4.91 -8.02 -13.73
C ASN A 480 -4.10 -7.77 -12.46
N ALA A 481 -3.91 -6.52 -12.11
CA ALA A 481 -3.21 -6.14 -10.87
C ALA A 481 -3.98 -6.58 -9.61
N SER A 482 -5.32 -6.61 -9.64
CA SER A 482 -6.15 -7.09 -8.53
C SER A 482 -5.87 -8.55 -8.18
N ASP A 483 -5.70 -9.42 -9.18
CA ASP A 483 -5.42 -10.84 -8.95
C ASP A 483 -4.02 -11.03 -8.33
N LEU A 484 -3.04 -10.21 -8.75
CA LEU A 484 -1.72 -10.20 -8.13
C LEU A 484 -1.82 -9.80 -6.66
N PHE A 485 -2.53 -8.72 -6.35
CA PHE A 485 -2.71 -8.26 -4.96
C PHE A 485 -3.42 -9.33 -4.11
N ALA A 486 -4.52 -9.88 -4.58
CA ALA A 486 -5.23 -10.94 -3.89
C ALA A 486 -4.34 -12.16 -3.61
N SER A 487 -3.47 -12.54 -4.55
CA SER A 487 -2.59 -13.71 -4.42
C SER A 487 -1.62 -13.63 -3.23
N TYR A 488 -1.02 -12.47 -2.97
CA TYR A 488 -0.09 -12.32 -1.86
C TYR A 488 -0.77 -11.85 -0.56
N GLN A 489 -1.85 -11.08 -0.64
CA GLN A 489 -2.61 -10.64 0.53
C GLN A 489 -3.32 -11.80 1.23
N SER A 490 -3.82 -12.77 0.47
CA SER A 490 -4.37 -14.01 1.02
C SER A 490 -3.32 -14.95 1.63
N GLY A 491 -2.02 -14.67 1.39
CA GLY A 491 -0.93 -15.54 1.81
C GLY A 491 -0.77 -16.82 0.97
N ALA A 492 -1.39 -16.89 -0.22
CA ALA A 492 -1.30 -18.03 -1.12
C ALA A 492 -0.04 -17.98 -2.01
N ALA A 493 0.45 -16.81 -2.38
CA ALA A 493 1.60 -16.67 -3.27
C ALA A 493 2.89 -17.23 -2.65
N GLU A 494 3.71 -17.90 -3.47
CA GLU A 494 5.09 -18.27 -3.12
C GLU A 494 6.04 -17.09 -3.26
N GLY A 495 5.86 -16.28 -4.32
CA GLY A 495 6.58 -15.04 -4.52
C GLY A 495 5.78 -14.06 -5.37
N TRP A 496 6.11 -12.79 -5.30
CA TRP A 496 5.46 -11.74 -6.07
C TRP A 496 6.40 -10.56 -6.36
N VAL A 497 6.01 -9.75 -7.34
CA VAL A 497 6.64 -8.47 -7.65
C VAL A 497 5.66 -7.37 -7.29
N ALA A 498 6.14 -6.37 -6.55
CA ALA A 498 5.33 -5.21 -6.20
C ALA A 498 6.22 -3.97 -5.94
N ALA A 499 5.60 -2.87 -5.50
CA ALA A 499 6.28 -1.67 -5.08
C ALA A 499 5.65 -1.13 -3.80
N TRP A 500 6.48 -0.58 -2.91
CA TRP A 500 6.03 0.18 -1.76
C TRP A 500 6.10 1.68 -2.02
N GLN A 501 5.10 2.40 -1.57
CA GLN A 501 5.19 3.84 -1.43
C GLN A 501 5.62 4.16 0.00
N SER A 502 6.75 4.85 0.14
CA SER A 502 7.32 5.17 1.46
C SER A 502 6.52 6.24 2.18
N THR A 503 6.43 6.12 3.50
CA THR A 503 5.91 7.15 4.40
C THR A 503 7.00 8.18 4.74
N ASN A 504 6.64 9.27 5.41
CA ASN A 504 7.60 10.31 5.83
C ASN A 504 8.57 9.79 6.90
N ASP A 505 8.11 8.91 7.77
CA ASP A 505 8.96 8.19 8.73
C ASP A 505 9.27 6.79 8.17
N PRO A 506 10.51 6.31 8.26
CA PRO A 506 10.91 4.98 7.78
C PRO A 506 10.47 3.84 8.73
N ASP A 507 9.33 3.97 9.37
CA ASP A 507 8.79 2.97 10.28
C ASP A 507 8.52 1.64 9.56
N MET A 508 9.13 0.58 10.06
CA MET A 508 9.07 -0.77 9.48
C MET A 508 8.02 -1.67 10.10
N TYR A 509 7.29 -1.19 11.12
CA TYR A 509 6.36 -2.01 11.90
C TYR A 509 5.30 -2.69 11.03
N GLN A 510 4.64 -1.91 10.18
CA GLN A 510 3.51 -2.41 9.40
C GLN A 510 3.92 -3.52 8.42
N LEU A 511 5.14 -3.45 7.87
CA LEU A 511 5.61 -4.34 6.81
C LEU A 511 6.34 -5.57 7.34
N TYR A 512 7.11 -5.45 8.43
CA TYR A 512 8.06 -6.49 8.81
C TYR A 512 7.95 -6.97 10.25
N HIS A 513 7.26 -6.23 11.15
CA HIS A 513 6.98 -6.73 12.50
C HIS A 513 6.03 -7.94 12.43
N SER A 514 6.22 -8.95 13.25
CA SER A 514 5.38 -10.17 13.26
C SER A 514 3.88 -9.90 13.43
N GLN A 515 3.51 -8.77 14.05
CA GLN A 515 2.13 -8.29 14.21
C GLN A 515 1.76 -7.19 13.20
N GLY A 516 2.60 -6.93 12.20
CA GLY A 516 2.34 -5.93 11.17
C GLY A 516 1.21 -6.34 10.24
N ALA A 517 0.27 -5.43 10.00
CA ALA A 517 -0.94 -5.73 9.22
C ALA A 517 -0.66 -6.11 7.75
N THR A 518 0.48 -5.69 7.21
CA THR A 518 0.89 -5.97 5.83
C THR A 518 2.21 -6.75 5.75
N ASN A 519 2.53 -7.53 6.79
CA ASN A 519 3.64 -8.47 6.77
C ASN A 519 3.28 -9.70 5.89
N TYR A 520 3.12 -9.48 4.60
CA TYR A 520 2.81 -10.53 3.62
C TYR A 520 3.98 -11.49 3.40
N TYR A 521 5.19 -11.10 3.79
CA TYR A 521 6.40 -11.94 3.76
C TYR A 521 6.34 -13.08 4.75
N ALA A 522 5.48 -12.98 5.77
CA ALA A 522 5.35 -13.90 6.90
C ALA A 522 6.65 -14.06 7.70
N ILE A 523 7.39 -12.96 7.90
CA ILE A 523 8.53 -12.90 8.84
C ILE A 523 7.98 -13.00 10.26
N ASN A 524 8.63 -13.83 11.08
CA ASN A 524 8.37 -13.91 12.51
C ASN A 524 9.72 -14.04 13.23
N ASP A 525 10.31 -12.90 13.56
CA ASP A 525 11.67 -12.78 14.12
C ASP A 525 11.64 -11.83 15.31
N THR A 526 11.97 -12.36 16.49
CA THR A 526 11.89 -11.61 17.74
C THR A 526 12.92 -10.47 17.78
N ASP A 527 14.13 -10.68 17.24
CA ASP A 527 15.19 -9.67 17.25
C ASP A 527 14.80 -8.50 16.31
N LEU A 528 14.18 -8.81 15.15
CA LEU A 528 13.63 -7.82 14.24
C LEU A 528 12.49 -7.02 14.90
N ASP A 529 11.56 -7.70 15.56
CA ASP A 529 10.45 -7.07 16.26
C ASP A 529 10.95 -6.11 17.35
N GLU A 530 11.88 -6.55 18.19
CA GLU A 530 12.48 -5.72 19.25
C GLU A 530 13.21 -4.50 18.68
N LEU A 531 13.93 -4.67 17.58
CA LEU A 531 14.68 -3.61 16.92
C LEU A 531 13.76 -2.55 16.30
N ILE A 532 12.69 -2.98 15.62
CA ILE A 532 11.65 -2.09 15.07
C ILE A 532 11.00 -1.27 16.21
N MET A 533 10.62 -1.93 17.31
CA MET A 533 9.99 -1.24 18.45
C MET A 533 10.96 -0.27 19.13
N ALA A 534 12.23 -0.64 19.27
CA ALA A 534 13.26 0.25 19.81
C ALA A 534 13.47 1.49 18.92
N ALA A 535 13.45 1.34 17.59
CA ALA A 535 13.56 2.45 16.66
C ALA A 535 12.36 3.42 16.78
N ARG A 536 11.14 2.90 16.96
CA ARG A 536 9.93 3.70 17.20
C ARG A 536 9.97 4.49 18.52
N ALA A 537 10.69 3.96 19.53
CA ALA A 537 10.83 4.57 20.85
C ALA A 537 12.10 5.44 21.01
N THR A 538 12.85 5.67 19.94
CA THR A 538 14.11 6.43 19.94
C THR A 538 13.95 7.74 19.19
N THR A 539 14.31 8.88 19.82
CA THR A 539 14.21 10.22 19.19
C THR A 539 15.47 10.66 18.46
N ASP A 540 16.61 10.03 18.73
CA ASP A 540 17.87 10.31 18.06
C ASP A 540 17.87 9.68 16.65
N GLN A 541 17.94 10.52 15.63
CA GLN A 541 17.81 10.10 14.24
C GLN A 541 18.99 9.23 13.78
N GLU A 542 20.21 9.49 14.23
CA GLU A 542 21.38 8.70 13.86
C GLU A 542 21.34 7.30 14.49
N VAL A 543 20.89 7.22 15.75
CA VAL A 543 20.65 5.93 16.40
C VAL A 543 19.56 5.14 15.69
N ARG A 544 18.46 5.79 15.32
CA ARG A 544 17.38 5.16 14.53
C ARG A 544 17.88 4.68 13.16
N LYS A 545 18.71 5.46 12.47
CA LYS A 545 19.30 5.07 11.17
C LYS A 545 20.11 3.77 11.32
N THR A 546 20.89 3.65 12.39
CA THR A 546 21.65 2.42 12.69
C THR A 546 20.71 1.23 12.93
N MET A 547 19.67 1.41 13.76
CA MET A 547 18.69 0.37 14.04
C MET A 547 17.95 -0.09 12.78
N TYR A 548 17.55 0.85 11.91
CA TYR A 548 16.91 0.49 10.64
C TYR A 548 17.85 -0.23 9.67
N LYS A 549 19.15 0.11 9.67
CA LYS A 549 20.12 -0.62 8.87
C LYS A 549 20.24 -2.07 9.35
N GLU A 550 20.35 -2.29 10.66
CA GLU A 550 20.37 -3.63 11.26
C GLU A 550 19.08 -4.41 10.97
N ALA A 551 17.90 -3.76 11.08
CA ALA A 551 16.62 -4.37 10.72
C ALA A 551 16.58 -4.81 9.25
N MET A 552 17.05 -3.97 8.33
CA MET A 552 17.12 -4.29 6.91
C MET A 552 18.07 -5.46 6.62
N GLU A 553 19.17 -5.57 7.34
CA GLU A 553 20.10 -6.70 7.23
C GLU A 553 19.44 -8.02 7.69
N ILE A 554 18.63 -7.99 8.75
CA ILE A 554 17.82 -9.17 9.17
C ILE A 554 16.80 -9.54 8.08
N ILE A 555 16.10 -8.57 7.50
CA ILE A 555 15.12 -8.82 6.42
C ILE A 555 15.80 -9.48 5.22
N LEU A 556 16.97 -8.98 4.81
CA LEU A 556 17.76 -9.58 3.73
C LEU A 556 18.26 -10.99 4.10
N ASP A 557 18.65 -11.21 5.37
CA ASP A 557 19.06 -12.54 5.85
C ASP A 557 17.92 -13.55 5.79
N TRP A 558 16.68 -13.14 6.01
CA TRP A 558 15.51 -13.99 5.83
C TRP A 558 15.30 -14.42 4.36
N GLY A 559 15.88 -13.71 3.40
CA GLY A 559 15.77 -14.02 1.97
C GLY A 559 14.37 -13.75 1.39
N VAL A 560 13.57 -12.92 2.05
CA VAL A 560 12.14 -12.72 1.70
C VAL A 560 11.91 -11.53 0.78
N GLU A 561 12.84 -10.58 0.72
CA GLU A 561 12.72 -9.43 -0.15
C GLU A 561 14.04 -9.13 -0.86
N LEU A 562 13.97 -8.98 -2.17
CA LEU A 562 15.02 -8.40 -3.00
C LEU A 562 14.60 -6.98 -3.38
N PRO A 563 15.24 -5.94 -2.84
CA PRO A 563 15.08 -4.58 -3.35
C PRO A 563 15.58 -4.52 -4.79
N VAL A 564 14.77 -3.94 -5.70
CA VAL A 564 15.14 -3.96 -7.12
C VAL A 564 15.51 -2.58 -7.60
N TYR A 565 14.60 -1.60 -7.55
CA TYR A 565 14.85 -0.31 -8.15
C TYR A 565 14.17 0.85 -7.42
N GLN A 566 14.82 2.00 -7.53
CA GLN A 566 14.29 3.33 -7.28
C GLN A 566 14.18 4.04 -8.64
N ARG A 567 12.98 4.49 -9.03
CA ARG A 567 12.74 5.19 -10.29
C ARG A 567 12.49 6.68 -10.10
N SER A 568 12.56 7.42 -11.18
CA SER A 568 12.04 8.79 -11.25
C SER A 568 10.56 8.80 -11.62
N GLU A 569 9.87 9.88 -11.23
CA GLU A 569 8.54 10.26 -11.72
C GLU A 569 8.68 11.48 -12.61
N ALA A 570 7.94 11.49 -13.70
CA ALA A 570 7.85 12.63 -14.59
C ALA A 570 6.58 13.45 -14.31
N THR A 571 6.72 14.75 -14.40
CA THR A 571 5.60 15.65 -14.65
C THR A 571 5.88 16.39 -15.96
N ILE A 572 4.96 16.30 -16.91
CA ILE A 572 5.07 16.96 -18.20
C ILE A 572 4.15 18.17 -18.28
N PHE A 573 4.63 19.22 -18.89
CA PHE A 573 3.95 20.51 -19.03
C PHE A 573 3.86 20.88 -20.50
N SER A 574 2.73 21.45 -20.92
CA SER A 574 2.63 22.08 -22.23
C SER A 574 3.50 23.35 -22.26
N THR A 575 4.59 23.33 -23.01
CA THR A 575 5.51 24.48 -23.11
C THR A 575 4.84 25.71 -23.75
N GLU A 576 3.86 25.48 -24.64
CA GLU A 576 3.10 26.57 -25.26
C GLU A 576 2.16 27.28 -24.27
N ARG A 577 1.54 26.52 -23.35
CA ARG A 577 0.45 27.01 -22.51
C ARG A 577 0.86 27.39 -21.11
N VAL A 578 1.86 26.71 -20.55
CA VAL A 578 2.37 26.96 -19.18
C VAL A 578 3.63 27.81 -19.24
N ASN A 579 3.67 28.84 -18.41
CA ASN A 579 4.88 29.64 -18.23
C ASN A 579 5.91 28.82 -17.43
N ILE A 580 6.82 28.18 -18.15
CA ILE A 580 7.80 27.22 -17.62
C ILE A 580 8.70 27.85 -16.55
N ASP A 581 8.97 29.14 -16.63
CA ASP A 581 9.81 29.86 -15.65
C ASP A 581 9.17 29.99 -14.27
N THR A 582 7.85 29.74 -14.17
CA THR A 582 7.07 29.79 -12.93
C THR A 582 6.86 28.43 -12.27
N ILE A 583 7.34 27.36 -12.87
CA ILE A 583 7.32 26.03 -12.27
C ILE A 583 8.32 25.99 -11.09
N ALA A 584 7.93 25.38 -9.98
CA ALA A 584 8.83 25.14 -8.85
C ALA A 584 10.13 24.45 -9.32
N LYS A 585 11.29 25.06 -9.01
CA LYS A 585 12.58 24.64 -9.56
C LYS A 585 13.19 23.46 -8.81
N ASP A 586 13.06 23.46 -7.49
CA ASP A 586 13.69 22.48 -6.61
C ASP A 586 12.66 21.42 -6.18
N GLN A 587 12.12 20.68 -7.17
CA GLN A 587 11.14 19.63 -6.88
C GLN A 587 11.79 18.44 -6.21
N THR A 588 11.10 17.91 -5.20
CA THR A 588 11.48 16.72 -4.45
C THR A 588 10.26 15.79 -4.32
N PRO A 589 10.40 14.57 -3.84
CA PRO A 589 9.24 13.71 -3.53
C PRO A 589 8.25 14.33 -2.54
N TYR A 590 8.66 15.33 -1.77
CA TYR A 590 7.88 16.00 -0.71
C TYR A 590 7.44 17.42 -1.08
N TRP A 591 8.06 18.04 -2.10
CA TRP A 591 7.75 19.38 -2.57
C TRP A 591 7.70 19.40 -4.10
N THR A 592 6.51 19.52 -4.66
CA THR A 592 6.28 19.42 -6.11
C THR A 592 5.71 20.74 -6.66
N TYR A 593 5.50 20.81 -7.97
CA TYR A 593 4.80 21.96 -8.58
C TYR A 593 3.44 22.24 -7.91
N LYS A 594 2.77 21.21 -7.37
CA LYS A 594 1.49 21.35 -6.66
C LYS A 594 1.64 22.14 -5.37
N SER A 595 2.81 22.12 -4.74
CA SER A 595 3.11 22.85 -3.50
C SER A 595 3.20 24.36 -3.72
N GLU A 596 3.49 24.80 -4.94
CA GLU A 596 3.61 26.19 -5.36
C GLU A 596 2.64 26.56 -6.51
N LEU A 597 1.54 25.84 -6.62
CA LEU A 597 0.57 26.00 -7.72
C LEU A 597 -0.06 27.42 -7.74
N ASN A 598 -0.07 28.12 -6.60
CA ASN A 598 -0.46 29.53 -6.53
C ASN A 598 0.47 30.47 -7.31
N ASN A 599 1.74 30.08 -7.53
CA ASN A 599 2.73 30.85 -8.26
C ASN A 599 2.78 30.54 -9.76
N LEU A 600 2.18 29.42 -10.18
CA LEU A 600 2.18 28.99 -11.57
C LEU A 600 1.36 29.94 -12.45
N GLU A 601 1.90 30.29 -13.62
CA GLU A 601 1.27 31.17 -14.61
C GLU A 601 1.06 30.44 -15.92
N LEU A 602 0.07 30.90 -16.69
CA LEU A 602 -0.11 30.53 -18.10
C LEU A 602 0.51 31.59 -19.00
N ASN A 603 0.95 31.17 -20.21
CA ASN A 603 1.47 32.08 -21.25
C ASN A 603 0.39 32.94 -21.89
#